data_9f04d49167cabeca9a3dc319f5e9f4fe
#
_entry.id   9f04d49167cabeca9a3dc319f5e9f4fe
#
_cell.length_a   1.000
_cell.length_b   1.000
_cell.length_c   1.000
_cell.angle_alpha   90.00
_cell.angle_beta   90.00
_cell.angle_gamma   90.00
#
_symmetry.space_group_name_H-M   'P 1'
#
loop_
_entity.id
_entity.type
_entity.pdbx_description
1 polymer ?
#
loop_
_entity_poly.entity_id
_entity_poly.type
_entity_poly.pdbx_seq_one_letter_code
_entity_poly.pdbx_strand_id
1 'polypeptide(L)'
;MVKQRNEIDEKYQWDLSTIFATDQAWEEEAASLAADIKAASHYAGHLLDSAQTLLDTTNAYLELSRRLEKVYVYAHMKNDQDTRVAKYQEYQSKGMSLYSLMGETFAFYEPEFMAITDEQYKAFVSEVPALEQYGHYFDRLLEKKEHVLSQKEEELLAGAGEIFAAGGETFEILDNADIVFPTVHDDKGEEVQLTHGNYISLVESKDRAVRKEAYEGLYKVYEQYQHTYAKTLQTNVKVHNFNAKVRKFSSAREAALSENFVPESVYDSLVAAVNKHLPLLQRYVQLRSKILGISDLKMYDMYTPLSDTDYKFTYEESLAKAEEVLAVLGEDYLSRVKRAFSERWIDVHVNQGKRSGAYSGGSYDTNAFMLLNWQDTLDNLFTLVHETGHSMHSSYTRETQPYVYGDYSIFLAEIASTTNENILTERLLEEVEDDATRFAILNHFLDGFRGTVFRQTQFAEFEHAIHKADQEGTVLTSEFLNNLYAELNEKYYGLSKEDNPEIQYEWARIPHFYYNYYVFQYSTGFAAASALAEKIVHGTQEDRDKYIDYLKAGNSDYPLNVIRKAGVDMEKEDYLDAAFAVFERRLNEFEALVEKLGLA
;
A
#
# COMPACT_ATOMS: atom_id res chain seq x y z
N MET A 1 7.23 19.44 24.88
CA MET A 1 8.34 19.40 23.90
C MET A 1 8.52 17.94 23.49
N VAL A 2 8.75 17.69 22.19
CA VAL A 2 9.04 16.34 21.69
C VAL A 2 10.36 15.86 22.29
N LYS A 3 10.41 14.64 22.80
CA LYS A 3 11.60 14.02 23.43
C LYS A 3 12.73 13.83 22.40
N GLN A 4 13.98 13.86 22.88
CA GLN A 4 15.11 13.38 22.10
C GLN A 4 15.16 11.86 22.11
N ARG A 5 15.82 11.23 21.13
CA ARG A 5 15.95 9.77 21.02
C ARG A 5 16.48 9.13 22.31
N ASN A 6 17.49 9.70 22.94
CA ASN A 6 18.10 9.20 24.17
C ASN A 6 17.23 9.39 25.43
N GLU A 7 16.10 10.07 25.34
CA GLU A 7 15.11 10.23 26.41
C GLU A 7 13.97 9.20 26.32
N ILE A 8 13.95 8.38 25.25
CA ILE A 8 13.00 7.28 25.10
C ILE A 8 13.56 6.05 25.82
N ASP A 9 12.76 5.45 26.69
CA ASP A 9 13.13 4.21 27.40
C ASP A 9 13.44 3.10 26.37
N GLU A 10 14.51 2.36 26.62
CA GLU A 10 15.00 1.31 25.75
C GLU A 10 13.97 0.23 25.44
N LYS A 11 13.07 -0.06 26.37
CA LYS A 11 11.97 -1.02 26.18
C LYS A 11 10.98 -0.63 25.07
N TYR A 12 10.92 0.65 24.71
CA TYR A 12 10.09 1.19 23.63
C TYR A 12 10.89 1.44 22.33
N GLN A 13 12.09 0.96 22.27
CA GLN A 13 12.94 1.03 21.08
C GLN A 13 13.17 -0.38 20.54
N TRP A 14 13.12 -0.52 19.23
CA TRP A 14 13.50 -1.78 18.60
C TRP A 14 14.96 -2.16 18.87
N ASP A 15 15.26 -3.48 18.87
CA ASP A 15 16.60 -3.99 19.08
C ASP A 15 17.28 -4.36 17.77
N LEU A 16 17.93 -3.41 17.14
CA LEU A 16 18.67 -3.61 15.88
C LEU A 16 20.00 -4.35 16.06
N SER A 17 20.44 -4.60 17.31
CA SER A 17 21.64 -5.42 17.55
C SER A 17 21.45 -6.88 17.11
N THR A 18 20.20 -7.31 16.94
CA THR A 18 19.85 -8.62 16.37
C THR A 18 20.14 -8.72 14.87
N ILE A 19 20.28 -7.60 14.17
CA ILE A 19 20.68 -7.54 12.76
C ILE A 19 22.21 -7.49 12.67
N PHE A 20 22.82 -6.45 13.25
CA PHE A 20 24.27 -6.33 13.42
C PHE A 20 24.56 -5.89 14.85
N ALA A 21 25.43 -6.63 15.53
CA ALA A 21 25.74 -6.39 16.94
C ALA A 21 26.31 -4.98 17.19
N THR A 22 27.03 -4.42 16.22
CA THR A 22 27.61 -3.08 16.28
C THR A 22 27.62 -2.43 14.90
N ASP A 23 27.74 -1.10 14.87
CA ASP A 23 27.95 -0.34 13.63
C ASP A 23 29.23 -0.78 12.89
N GLN A 24 30.27 -1.16 13.62
CA GLN A 24 31.50 -1.68 13.02
C GLN A 24 31.25 -3.00 12.27
N ALA A 25 30.48 -3.92 12.83
CA ALA A 25 30.12 -5.17 12.16
C ALA A 25 29.36 -4.92 10.85
N TRP A 26 28.50 -3.90 10.83
CA TRP A 26 27.82 -3.45 9.62
C TRP A 26 28.79 -2.89 8.57
N GLU A 27 29.75 -2.05 9.00
CA GLU A 27 30.77 -1.45 8.11
C GLU A 27 31.65 -2.53 7.46
N GLU A 28 32.06 -3.54 8.23
CA GLU A 28 32.83 -4.68 7.76
C GLU A 28 32.07 -5.52 6.74
N GLU A 29 30.78 -5.81 7.02
CA GLU A 29 29.92 -6.57 6.09
C GLU A 29 29.64 -5.77 4.81
N ALA A 30 29.33 -4.49 4.90
CA ALA A 30 29.08 -3.64 3.73
C ALA A 30 30.31 -3.56 2.80
N ALA A 31 31.53 -3.50 3.38
CA ALA A 31 32.78 -3.49 2.62
C ALA A 31 33.06 -4.85 1.95
N SER A 32 32.85 -5.96 2.66
CA SER A 32 32.96 -7.32 2.13
C SER A 32 31.97 -7.55 0.98
N LEU A 33 30.71 -7.19 1.20
CA LEU A 33 29.65 -7.33 0.22
C LEU A 33 29.94 -6.57 -1.08
N ALA A 34 30.47 -5.33 -0.98
CA ALA A 34 30.87 -4.55 -2.15
C ALA A 34 31.97 -5.25 -2.98
N ALA A 35 32.90 -5.91 -2.31
CA ALA A 35 33.96 -6.67 -2.99
C ALA A 35 33.39 -7.93 -3.66
N ASP A 36 32.53 -8.66 -2.97
CA ASP A 36 31.93 -9.90 -3.47
C ASP A 36 30.99 -9.63 -4.66
N ILE A 37 30.18 -8.55 -4.62
CA ILE A 37 29.35 -8.13 -5.76
C ILE A 37 30.25 -7.86 -6.97
N LYS A 38 31.31 -7.07 -6.83
CA LYS A 38 32.24 -6.79 -7.94
C LYS A 38 32.89 -8.06 -8.49
N ALA A 39 33.24 -9.00 -7.62
CA ALA A 39 33.83 -10.27 -8.03
C ALA A 39 32.85 -11.10 -8.89
N ALA A 40 31.53 -11.00 -8.63
CA ALA A 40 30.51 -11.73 -9.38
C ALA A 40 30.38 -11.29 -10.86
N SER A 41 31.01 -10.20 -11.28
CA SER A 41 31.03 -9.75 -12.68
C SER A 41 31.58 -10.80 -13.67
N HIS A 42 32.36 -11.80 -13.19
CA HIS A 42 32.89 -12.87 -14.03
C HIS A 42 31.81 -13.82 -14.58
N TYR A 43 30.60 -13.79 -14.05
CA TYR A 43 29.47 -14.58 -14.59
C TYR A 43 28.88 -13.98 -15.87
N ALA A 44 29.08 -12.69 -16.14
CA ALA A 44 28.53 -12.02 -17.31
C ALA A 44 29.05 -12.67 -18.63
N GLY A 45 28.11 -12.98 -19.53
CA GLY A 45 28.40 -13.67 -20.78
C GLY A 45 28.49 -15.19 -20.68
N HIS A 46 28.29 -15.77 -19.48
CA HIS A 46 28.49 -17.19 -19.22
C HIS A 46 27.28 -17.92 -18.61
N LEU A 47 26.16 -17.22 -18.38
CA LEU A 47 25.00 -17.75 -17.65
C LEU A 47 24.48 -19.08 -18.20
N LEU A 48 24.46 -19.24 -19.52
CA LEU A 48 23.94 -20.41 -20.20
C LEU A 48 25.01 -21.37 -20.77
N ASP A 49 26.26 -21.23 -20.34
CA ASP A 49 27.36 -22.13 -20.78
C ASP A 49 27.12 -23.59 -20.35
N SER A 50 26.50 -23.79 -19.18
CA SER A 50 26.08 -25.10 -18.67
C SER A 50 24.95 -24.97 -17.64
N ALA A 51 24.28 -26.07 -17.34
CA ALA A 51 23.29 -26.16 -16.26
C ALA A 51 23.90 -25.80 -14.90
N GLN A 52 25.15 -26.21 -14.65
CA GLN A 52 25.85 -25.88 -13.41
C GLN A 52 26.16 -24.39 -13.28
N THR A 53 26.57 -23.74 -14.40
CA THR A 53 26.84 -22.29 -14.38
C THR A 53 25.57 -21.50 -14.13
N LEU A 54 24.42 -21.90 -14.69
CA LEU A 54 23.12 -21.28 -14.39
C LEU A 54 22.79 -21.40 -12.89
N LEU A 55 22.97 -22.59 -12.30
CA LEU A 55 22.72 -22.79 -10.87
C LEU A 55 23.66 -21.94 -10.01
N ASP A 56 24.97 -21.94 -10.29
CA ASP A 56 25.99 -21.24 -9.52
C ASP A 56 25.77 -19.71 -9.57
N THR A 57 25.45 -19.20 -10.76
CA THR A 57 25.15 -17.75 -10.93
C THR A 57 23.87 -17.36 -10.20
N THR A 58 22.80 -18.17 -10.30
CA THR A 58 21.55 -17.92 -9.59
C THR A 58 21.74 -17.94 -8.08
N ASN A 59 22.48 -18.92 -7.56
CA ASN A 59 22.82 -18.99 -6.14
C ASN A 59 23.64 -17.76 -5.69
N ALA A 60 24.64 -17.36 -6.46
CA ALA A 60 25.46 -16.18 -6.15
C ALA A 60 24.63 -14.90 -6.14
N TYR A 61 23.75 -14.70 -7.13
CA TYR A 61 22.84 -13.57 -7.18
C TYR A 61 21.92 -13.50 -5.96
N LEU A 62 21.28 -14.60 -5.60
CA LEU A 62 20.34 -14.67 -4.47
C LEU A 62 21.07 -14.50 -3.12
N GLU A 63 22.24 -15.08 -2.94
CA GLU A 63 23.03 -14.94 -1.71
C GLU A 63 23.52 -13.49 -1.51
N LEU A 64 24.00 -12.85 -2.56
CA LEU A 64 24.43 -11.44 -2.50
C LEU A 64 23.23 -10.52 -2.26
N SER A 65 22.09 -10.79 -2.87
CA SER A 65 20.82 -10.04 -2.65
C SER A 65 20.38 -10.16 -1.19
N ARG A 66 20.39 -11.37 -0.63
CA ARG A 66 20.04 -11.64 0.77
C ARG A 66 20.90 -10.87 1.76
N ARG A 67 22.22 -10.82 1.52
CA ARG A 67 23.16 -10.03 2.33
C ARG A 67 22.94 -8.53 2.16
N LEU A 68 22.66 -8.09 0.94
CA LEU A 68 22.39 -6.69 0.60
C LEU A 68 21.14 -6.17 1.32
N GLU A 69 20.05 -6.92 1.31
CA GLU A 69 18.84 -6.56 2.05
C GLU A 69 19.11 -6.35 3.53
N LYS A 70 19.87 -7.26 4.15
CA LYS A 70 20.22 -7.16 5.57
C LYS A 70 21.06 -5.91 5.88
N VAL A 71 22.04 -5.60 5.02
CA VAL A 71 22.87 -4.39 5.13
C VAL A 71 22.01 -3.13 4.98
N TYR A 72 21.13 -3.11 3.99
CA TYR A 72 20.26 -1.96 3.74
C TYR A 72 19.27 -1.73 4.86
N VAL A 73 18.58 -2.77 5.32
CA VAL A 73 17.56 -2.68 6.38
C VAL A 73 18.15 -2.10 7.66
N TYR A 74 19.32 -2.54 8.10
CA TYR A 74 19.98 -1.95 9.28
C TYR A 74 20.23 -0.45 9.11
N ALA A 75 20.82 -0.07 7.99
CA ALA A 75 21.15 1.33 7.69
C ALA A 75 19.89 2.21 7.66
N HIS A 76 18.84 1.74 6.98
CA HIS A 76 17.56 2.41 6.86
C HIS A 76 16.88 2.61 8.22
N MET A 77 16.77 1.55 9.01
CA MET A 77 16.14 1.60 10.34
C MET A 77 16.93 2.45 11.33
N LYS A 78 18.27 2.45 11.25
CA LYS A 78 19.12 3.36 12.04
C LYS A 78 18.89 4.82 11.67
N ASN A 79 18.71 5.12 10.40
CA ASN A 79 18.39 6.47 9.94
C ASN A 79 16.96 6.89 10.38
N ASP A 80 15.99 6.00 10.33
CA ASP A 80 14.59 6.29 10.68
C ASP A 80 14.37 6.59 12.16
N GLN A 81 15.24 6.10 13.05
CA GLN A 81 15.23 6.44 14.47
C GLN A 81 15.45 7.94 14.74
N ASP A 82 16.32 8.57 13.96
CA ASP A 82 16.63 9.99 14.00
C ASP A 82 17.33 10.41 12.71
N THR A 83 16.57 10.92 11.77
CA THR A 83 17.04 11.33 10.44
C THR A 83 18.07 12.47 10.43
N ARG A 84 18.34 13.10 11.61
CA ARG A 84 19.33 14.17 11.75
C ARG A 84 20.76 13.66 11.97
N VAL A 85 20.93 12.34 12.21
CA VAL A 85 22.22 11.74 12.51
C VAL A 85 23.00 11.50 11.23
N ALA A 86 23.97 12.36 10.94
CA ALA A 86 24.77 12.31 9.69
C ALA A 86 25.40 10.94 9.41
N LYS A 87 25.86 10.23 10.45
CA LYS A 87 26.41 8.88 10.33
C LYS A 87 25.42 7.91 9.69
N TYR A 88 24.14 7.94 10.10
CA TYR A 88 23.15 7.00 9.60
C TYR A 88 22.57 7.43 8.26
N GLN A 89 22.57 8.73 7.93
CA GLN A 89 22.35 9.20 6.55
C GLN A 89 23.43 8.65 5.60
N GLU A 90 24.71 8.64 6.05
CA GLU A 90 25.82 8.06 5.28
C GLU A 90 25.63 6.54 5.08
N TYR A 91 25.20 5.82 6.13
CA TYR A 91 24.93 4.38 6.05
C TYR A 91 23.82 4.08 5.05
N GLN A 92 22.72 4.81 5.09
CA GLN A 92 21.62 4.66 4.13
C GLN A 92 22.08 4.93 2.70
N SER A 93 22.86 5.98 2.48
CA SER A 93 23.45 6.29 1.17
C SER A 93 24.39 5.19 0.67
N LYS A 94 25.20 4.60 1.55
CA LYS A 94 26.04 3.44 1.21
C LYS A 94 25.21 2.22 0.84
N GLY A 95 24.14 1.94 1.58
CA GLY A 95 23.20 0.87 1.27
C GLY A 95 22.58 1.03 -0.13
N MET A 96 22.13 2.22 -0.47
CA MET A 96 21.60 2.54 -1.81
C MET A 96 22.67 2.37 -2.90
N SER A 97 23.91 2.78 -2.63
CA SER A 97 25.02 2.60 -3.58
C SER A 97 25.32 1.11 -3.82
N LEU A 98 25.15 0.25 -2.81
CA LEU A 98 25.31 -1.20 -2.97
C LEU A 98 24.19 -1.80 -3.84
N TYR A 99 22.93 -1.32 -3.73
CA TYR A 99 21.87 -1.71 -4.64
C TYR A 99 22.19 -1.33 -6.08
N SER A 100 22.68 -0.11 -6.33
CA SER A 100 23.12 0.32 -7.66
C SER A 100 24.23 -0.57 -8.20
N LEU A 101 25.25 -0.86 -7.38
CA LEU A 101 26.35 -1.75 -7.74
C LEU A 101 25.86 -3.17 -8.08
N MET A 102 24.92 -3.70 -7.29
CA MET A 102 24.29 -5.02 -7.53
C MET A 102 23.55 -5.04 -8.87
N GLY A 103 22.72 -4.02 -9.13
CA GLY A 103 22.00 -3.88 -10.38
C GLY A 103 22.93 -3.79 -11.61
N GLU A 104 23.98 -2.98 -11.52
CA GLU A 104 25.00 -2.88 -12.59
C GLU A 104 25.72 -4.21 -12.83
N THR A 105 26.13 -4.89 -11.75
CA THR A 105 26.89 -6.14 -11.86
C THR A 105 26.08 -7.27 -12.46
N PHE A 106 24.80 -7.38 -12.12
CA PHE A 106 23.90 -8.44 -12.58
C PHE A 106 22.94 -8.00 -13.71
N ALA A 107 23.16 -6.84 -14.32
CA ALA A 107 22.35 -6.36 -15.45
C ALA A 107 22.28 -7.36 -16.62
N PHE A 108 23.24 -8.29 -16.72
CA PHE A 108 23.29 -9.35 -17.74
C PHE A 108 22.30 -10.50 -17.45
N TYR A 109 21.90 -10.71 -16.19
CA TYR A 109 21.25 -11.95 -15.74
C TYR A 109 19.92 -12.23 -16.47
N GLU A 110 18.99 -11.30 -16.43
CA GLU A 110 17.69 -11.47 -17.10
C GLU A 110 17.82 -11.56 -18.63
N PRO A 111 18.55 -10.66 -19.33
CA PRO A 111 18.72 -10.76 -20.78
C PRO A 111 19.37 -12.06 -21.25
N GLU A 112 20.41 -12.54 -20.54
CA GLU A 112 21.03 -13.82 -20.89
C GLU A 112 20.10 -14.99 -20.62
N PHE A 113 19.39 -14.99 -19.46
CA PHE A 113 18.42 -16.04 -19.16
C PHE A 113 17.28 -16.11 -20.20
N MET A 114 16.78 -14.97 -20.66
CA MET A 114 15.73 -14.93 -21.69
C MET A 114 16.15 -15.48 -23.05
N ALA A 115 17.44 -15.67 -23.29
CA ALA A 115 17.95 -16.31 -24.51
C ALA A 115 17.80 -17.85 -24.47
N ILE A 116 17.50 -18.45 -23.33
CA ILE A 116 17.31 -19.91 -23.20
C ILE A 116 16.14 -20.40 -24.03
N THR A 117 16.28 -21.58 -24.67
CA THR A 117 15.15 -22.27 -25.31
C THR A 117 14.49 -23.23 -24.33
N ASP A 118 13.23 -23.61 -24.60
CA ASP A 118 12.51 -24.58 -23.78
C ASP A 118 13.22 -25.94 -23.72
N GLU A 119 13.82 -26.36 -24.83
CA GLU A 119 14.59 -27.60 -24.89
C GLU A 119 15.85 -27.53 -24.02
N GLN A 120 16.58 -26.41 -24.09
CA GLN A 120 17.78 -26.18 -23.32
C GLN A 120 17.44 -26.11 -21.82
N TYR A 121 16.37 -25.40 -21.44
CA TYR A 121 15.92 -25.30 -20.05
C TYR A 121 15.57 -26.67 -19.47
N LYS A 122 14.77 -27.47 -20.19
CA LYS A 122 14.43 -28.84 -19.79
C LYS A 122 15.66 -29.75 -19.67
N ALA A 123 16.62 -29.61 -20.59
CA ALA A 123 17.89 -30.35 -20.52
C ALA A 123 18.69 -29.94 -19.28
N PHE A 124 18.79 -28.66 -18.97
CA PHE A 124 19.51 -28.14 -17.80
C PHE A 124 18.87 -28.62 -16.49
N VAL A 125 17.56 -28.59 -16.36
CA VAL A 125 16.86 -29.11 -15.17
C VAL A 125 17.07 -30.63 -15.02
N SER A 126 17.07 -31.39 -16.13
CA SER A 126 17.36 -32.82 -16.10
C SER A 126 18.79 -33.14 -15.71
N GLU A 127 19.77 -32.32 -16.14
CA GLU A 127 21.19 -32.48 -15.82
C GLU A 127 21.50 -32.09 -14.38
N VAL A 128 20.90 -30.98 -13.91
CA VAL A 128 21.09 -30.42 -12.56
C VAL A 128 19.75 -30.25 -11.88
N PRO A 129 19.19 -31.30 -11.21
CA PRO A 129 17.86 -31.27 -10.59
C PRO A 129 17.69 -30.18 -9.51
N ALA A 130 18.78 -29.65 -8.95
CA ALA A 130 18.72 -28.52 -8.01
C ALA A 130 18.13 -27.24 -8.63
N LEU A 131 18.05 -27.14 -9.96
CA LEU A 131 17.37 -26.02 -10.65
C LEU A 131 15.84 -26.08 -10.49
N GLU A 132 15.24 -27.23 -10.17
CA GLU A 132 13.79 -27.38 -9.97
C GLU A 132 13.26 -26.44 -8.88
N GLN A 133 14.05 -26.17 -7.84
CA GLN A 133 13.66 -25.25 -6.77
C GLN A 133 13.43 -23.81 -7.25
N TYR A 134 13.99 -23.42 -8.39
CA TYR A 134 13.84 -22.10 -9.01
C TYR A 134 12.81 -22.10 -10.13
N GLY A 135 12.08 -23.20 -10.36
CA GLY A 135 11.16 -23.37 -11.48
C GLY A 135 10.20 -22.19 -11.61
N HIS A 136 9.43 -21.89 -10.56
CA HIS A 136 8.48 -20.77 -10.59
C HIS A 136 9.16 -19.40 -10.79
N TYR A 137 10.34 -19.19 -10.20
CA TYR A 137 11.14 -17.96 -10.42
C TYR A 137 11.53 -17.80 -11.90
N PHE A 138 11.98 -18.87 -12.54
CA PHE A 138 12.33 -18.89 -13.96
C PHE A 138 11.11 -18.74 -14.89
N ASP A 139 10.00 -19.41 -14.55
CA ASP A 139 8.75 -19.29 -15.30
C ASP A 139 8.27 -17.83 -15.35
N ARG A 140 8.31 -17.12 -14.22
CA ARG A 140 7.97 -15.70 -14.15
C ARG A 140 8.89 -14.80 -15.00
N LEU A 141 10.16 -15.13 -15.13
CA LEU A 141 11.07 -14.43 -16.03
C LEU A 141 10.73 -14.72 -17.49
N LEU A 142 10.44 -15.98 -17.83
CA LEU A 142 10.12 -16.38 -19.21
C LEU A 142 8.79 -15.79 -19.71
N GLU A 143 7.80 -15.63 -18.84
CA GLU A 143 6.52 -14.98 -19.20
C GLU A 143 6.69 -13.53 -19.66
N LYS A 144 7.71 -12.82 -19.16
CA LYS A 144 8.03 -11.46 -19.60
C LYS A 144 8.68 -11.41 -20.99
N LYS A 145 9.15 -12.54 -21.52
CA LYS A 145 9.98 -12.62 -22.75
C LYS A 145 9.31 -11.98 -23.97
N GLU A 146 7.99 -12.11 -24.12
CA GLU A 146 7.27 -11.54 -25.26
C GLU A 146 7.23 -10.00 -25.25
N HIS A 147 7.44 -9.40 -24.06
CA HIS A 147 7.36 -7.97 -23.79
C HIS A 147 8.74 -7.31 -23.66
N VAL A 148 9.81 -8.10 -23.72
CA VAL A 148 11.19 -7.59 -23.73
C VAL A 148 11.57 -7.22 -25.15
N LEU A 149 12.16 -6.05 -25.29
CA LEU A 149 12.60 -5.50 -26.57
C LEU A 149 14.04 -5.93 -26.90
N SER A 150 14.52 -5.60 -28.10
CA SER A 150 15.93 -5.78 -28.41
C SER A 150 16.81 -4.92 -27.51
N GLN A 151 18.05 -5.35 -27.28
CA GLN A 151 19.01 -4.60 -26.44
C GLN A 151 19.08 -3.12 -26.81
N LYS A 152 19.12 -2.82 -28.11
CA LYS A 152 19.21 -1.43 -28.61
C LYS A 152 17.95 -0.62 -28.31
N GLU A 153 16.78 -1.24 -28.37
CA GLU A 153 15.51 -0.59 -28.03
C GLU A 153 15.40 -0.36 -26.52
N GLU A 154 15.82 -1.33 -25.68
CA GLU A 154 15.87 -1.16 -24.22
C GLU A 154 16.86 -0.05 -23.83
N GLU A 155 18.03 0.03 -24.45
CA GLU A 155 19.01 1.11 -24.23
C GLU A 155 18.42 2.49 -24.61
N LEU A 156 17.65 2.58 -25.71
CA LEU A 156 16.98 3.82 -26.10
C LEU A 156 15.88 4.24 -25.11
N LEU A 157 15.06 3.30 -24.65
CA LEU A 157 14.01 3.59 -23.67
C LEU A 157 14.60 3.97 -22.32
N ALA A 158 15.64 3.27 -21.88
CA ALA A 158 16.37 3.60 -20.65
C ALA A 158 16.99 5.00 -20.72
N GLY A 159 17.62 5.34 -21.86
CA GLY A 159 18.16 6.68 -22.12
C GLY A 159 17.12 7.80 -22.19
N ALA A 160 15.85 7.47 -22.45
CA ALA A 160 14.72 8.40 -22.43
C ALA A 160 14.03 8.50 -21.05
N GLY A 161 14.48 7.76 -20.03
CA GLY A 161 13.82 7.64 -18.74
C GLY A 161 13.55 8.99 -18.07
N GLU A 162 14.51 9.88 -18.01
CA GLU A 162 14.33 11.24 -17.45
C GLU A 162 13.27 12.06 -18.22
N ILE A 163 13.17 11.87 -19.54
CA ILE A 163 12.16 12.53 -20.36
C ILE A 163 10.77 11.99 -20.03
N PHE A 164 10.66 10.68 -19.81
CA PHE A 164 9.41 10.03 -19.43
C PHE A 164 8.97 10.41 -18.01
N ALA A 165 9.90 10.61 -17.10
CA ALA A 165 9.61 11.02 -15.71
C ALA A 165 9.13 12.48 -15.62
N ALA A 166 9.46 13.34 -16.59
CA ALA A 166 9.25 14.79 -16.51
C ALA A 166 7.78 15.21 -16.21
N GLY A 167 6.78 14.42 -16.63
CA GLY A 167 5.38 14.70 -16.30
C GLY A 167 5.09 14.59 -14.81
N GLY A 168 5.52 13.50 -14.19
CA GLY A 168 5.37 13.25 -12.74
C GLY A 168 6.22 14.21 -11.92
N GLU A 169 7.48 14.41 -12.28
CA GLU A 169 8.38 15.34 -11.59
C GLU A 169 7.86 16.78 -11.62
N THR A 170 7.31 17.22 -12.76
CA THR A 170 6.70 18.56 -12.87
C THR A 170 5.47 18.68 -11.98
N PHE A 171 4.65 17.62 -11.90
CA PHE A 171 3.54 17.57 -10.94
C PHE A 171 4.03 17.74 -9.51
N GLU A 172 5.04 16.96 -9.09
CA GLU A 172 5.58 17.01 -7.73
C GLU A 172 6.16 18.37 -7.37
N ILE A 173 6.90 19.02 -8.29
CA ILE A 173 7.46 20.35 -8.07
C ILE A 173 6.34 21.38 -7.95
N LEU A 174 5.36 21.36 -8.87
CA LEU A 174 4.24 22.28 -8.84
C LEU A 174 3.43 22.12 -7.55
N ASP A 175 3.09 20.89 -7.17
CA ASP A 175 2.20 20.57 -6.05
C ASP A 175 2.86 20.82 -4.68
N ASN A 176 4.14 20.49 -4.54
CA ASN A 176 4.83 20.58 -3.25
C ASN A 176 5.65 21.87 -3.04
N ALA A 177 6.08 22.55 -4.12
CA ALA A 177 7.00 23.67 -4.01
C ALA A 177 6.43 24.99 -4.53
N ASP A 178 5.69 24.99 -5.64
CA ASP A 178 5.36 26.24 -6.34
C ASP A 178 3.98 26.79 -5.97
N ILE A 179 2.99 25.93 -5.68
CA ILE A 179 1.65 26.41 -5.31
C ILE A 179 1.62 26.95 -3.89
N VAL A 180 0.87 28.04 -3.72
CA VAL A 180 0.64 28.66 -2.42
C VAL A 180 -0.85 28.76 -2.20
N PHE A 181 -1.34 28.09 -1.17
CA PHE A 181 -2.75 28.17 -0.79
C PHE A 181 -3.05 29.47 -0.05
N PRO A 182 -4.32 29.92 -0.03
CA PRO A 182 -4.71 31.13 0.69
C PRO A 182 -4.59 30.96 2.21
N THR A 183 -4.64 32.08 2.92
CA THR A 183 -4.90 32.11 4.35
C THR A 183 -6.39 31.86 4.60
N VAL A 184 -6.70 31.04 5.59
CA VAL A 184 -8.05 30.65 6.02
C VAL A 184 -8.16 30.79 7.53
N HIS A 185 -9.37 30.64 8.09
CA HIS A 185 -9.58 30.68 9.54
C HIS A 185 -9.62 29.27 10.13
N ASP A 186 -9.05 29.11 11.32
CA ASP A 186 -9.19 27.90 12.12
C ASP A 186 -10.42 27.94 13.06
N ASP A 187 -10.62 26.88 13.87
CA ASP A 187 -11.73 26.78 14.84
C ASP A 187 -11.72 27.87 15.93
N LYS A 188 -10.63 28.59 16.09
CA LYS A 188 -10.50 29.71 17.02
C LYS A 188 -10.75 31.07 16.37
N GLY A 189 -10.97 31.07 15.06
CA GLY A 189 -11.07 32.26 14.25
C GLY A 189 -9.72 32.94 13.99
N GLU A 190 -8.60 32.21 14.18
CA GLU A 190 -7.27 32.72 13.89
C GLU A 190 -6.92 32.48 12.40
N GLU A 191 -6.26 33.44 11.79
CA GLU A 191 -5.77 33.30 10.41
C GLU A 191 -4.60 32.29 10.36
N VAL A 192 -4.75 31.24 9.53
CA VAL A 192 -3.72 30.23 9.31
C VAL A 192 -3.45 30.05 7.81
N GLN A 193 -2.17 29.91 7.44
CA GLN A 193 -1.80 29.55 6.07
C GLN A 193 -2.29 28.12 5.77
N LEU A 194 -3.16 27.96 4.77
CA LEU A 194 -3.57 26.64 4.30
C LEU A 194 -2.38 25.91 3.66
N THR A 195 -2.23 24.64 3.97
CA THR A 195 -1.17 23.76 3.46
C THR A 195 -1.72 22.34 3.28
N HIS A 196 -1.02 21.47 2.52
CA HIS A 196 -1.35 20.05 2.48
C HIS A 196 -1.38 19.41 3.87
N GLY A 197 -0.48 19.83 4.76
CA GLY A 197 -0.33 19.25 6.10
C GLY A 197 -1.47 19.58 7.06
N ASN A 198 -2.12 20.74 6.95
CA ASN A 198 -3.20 21.13 7.84
C ASN A 198 -4.61 21.07 7.21
N TYR A 199 -4.70 20.79 5.91
CA TYR A 199 -5.98 20.73 5.19
C TYR A 199 -6.95 19.73 5.83
N ILE A 200 -6.48 18.52 6.13
CA ILE A 200 -7.35 17.47 6.70
C ILE A 200 -7.93 17.93 8.03
N SER A 201 -7.13 18.45 8.95
CA SER A 201 -7.64 18.92 10.25
C SER A 201 -8.63 20.08 10.12
N LEU A 202 -8.48 20.94 9.12
CA LEU A 202 -9.42 22.05 8.85
C LEU A 202 -10.74 21.55 8.23
N VAL A 203 -10.67 20.59 7.31
CA VAL A 203 -11.88 20.04 6.67
C VAL A 203 -12.62 19.02 7.59
N GLU A 204 -11.96 18.54 8.63
CA GLU A 204 -12.58 17.77 9.73
C GLU A 204 -13.19 18.63 10.83
N SER A 205 -12.99 19.96 10.81
CA SER A 205 -13.55 20.89 11.78
C SER A 205 -15.06 20.68 11.96
N LYS A 206 -15.55 20.85 13.18
CA LYS A 206 -17.00 20.85 13.48
C LYS A 206 -17.68 22.11 13.00
N ASP A 207 -16.96 23.21 12.85
CA ASP A 207 -17.46 24.43 12.26
C ASP A 207 -17.54 24.30 10.73
N ARG A 208 -18.76 24.31 10.21
CA ARG A 208 -19.01 24.20 8.77
C ARG A 208 -18.38 25.34 7.96
N ALA A 209 -18.26 26.53 8.55
CA ALA A 209 -17.64 27.68 7.85
C ALA A 209 -16.12 27.44 7.66
N VAL A 210 -15.45 26.89 8.67
CA VAL A 210 -14.03 26.52 8.60
C VAL A 210 -13.81 25.43 7.53
N ARG A 211 -14.61 24.35 7.55
CA ARG A 211 -14.52 23.31 6.52
C ARG A 211 -14.69 23.85 5.11
N LYS A 212 -15.72 24.67 4.93
CA LYS A 212 -16.03 25.26 3.63
C LYS A 212 -14.88 26.15 3.15
N GLU A 213 -14.40 27.06 4.00
CA GLU A 213 -13.32 27.99 3.63
C GLU A 213 -12.03 27.25 3.25
N ALA A 214 -11.64 26.22 4.03
CA ALA A 214 -10.47 25.39 3.73
C ALA A 214 -10.64 24.65 2.40
N TYR A 215 -11.80 24.05 2.16
CA TYR A 215 -12.10 23.29 0.95
C TYR A 215 -12.10 24.19 -0.30
N GLU A 216 -12.86 25.29 -0.28
CA GLU A 216 -12.91 26.24 -1.39
C GLU A 216 -11.53 26.89 -1.63
N GLY A 217 -10.80 27.20 -0.55
CA GLY A 217 -9.45 27.74 -0.62
C GLY A 217 -8.46 26.79 -1.29
N LEU A 218 -8.53 25.50 -0.97
CA LEU A 218 -7.71 24.47 -1.61
C LEU A 218 -8.01 24.38 -3.11
N TYR A 219 -9.27 24.12 -3.47
CA TYR A 219 -9.65 23.88 -4.86
C TYR A 219 -9.54 25.09 -5.77
N LYS A 220 -9.63 26.31 -5.23
CA LYS A 220 -9.37 27.53 -5.99
C LYS A 220 -7.95 27.56 -6.57
N VAL A 221 -6.98 27.01 -5.86
CA VAL A 221 -5.60 26.93 -6.36
C VAL A 221 -5.50 25.88 -7.46
N TYR A 222 -6.12 24.70 -7.28
CA TYR A 222 -6.16 23.67 -8.33
C TYR A 222 -6.91 24.14 -9.59
N GLU A 223 -8.00 24.89 -9.45
CA GLU A 223 -8.68 25.56 -10.56
C GLU A 223 -7.73 26.50 -11.32
N GLN A 224 -6.95 27.31 -10.60
CA GLN A 224 -5.99 28.24 -11.20
C GLN A 224 -4.93 27.54 -12.06
N TYR A 225 -4.46 26.38 -11.63
CA TYR A 225 -3.39 25.62 -12.31
C TYR A 225 -3.90 24.41 -13.10
N GLN A 226 -5.22 24.23 -13.27
CA GLN A 226 -5.82 23.06 -13.90
C GLN A 226 -5.24 22.68 -15.27
N HIS A 227 -4.85 23.69 -16.07
CA HIS A 227 -4.29 23.42 -17.40
C HIS A 227 -2.88 22.82 -17.33
N THR A 228 -2.10 23.23 -16.34
CA THR A 228 -0.75 22.68 -16.10
C THR A 228 -0.86 21.25 -15.57
N TYR A 229 -1.72 21.02 -14.56
CA TYR A 229 -1.99 19.67 -14.04
C TYR A 229 -2.55 18.74 -15.12
N ALA A 230 -3.46 19.22 -15.97
CA ALA A 230 -3.96 18.42 -17.09
C ALA A 230 -2.85 18.03 -18.06
N LYS A 231 -1.88 18.94 -18.29
CA LYS A 231 -0.75 18.65 -19.16
C LYS A 231 0.22 17.65 -18.56
N THR A 232 0.52 17.74 -17.27
CA THR A 232 1.39 16.78 -16.59
C THR A 232 0.76 15.38 -16.58
N LEU A 233 -0.52 15.26 -16.20
CA LEU A 233 -1.24 13.99 -16.20
C LEU A 233 -1.37 13.41 -17.61
N GLN A 234 -1.74 14.22 -18.62
CA GLN A 234 -1.77 13.78 -20.01
C GLN A 234 -0.42 13.22 -20.46
N THR A 235 0.69 13.87 -20.09
CA THR A 235 2.03 13.42 -20.45
C THR A 235 2.32 12.07 -19.83
N ASN A 236 1.99 11.89 -18.56
CA ASN A 236 2.19 10.64 -17.84
C ASN A 236 1.36 9.47 -18.44
N VAL A 237 0.08 9.71 -18.71
CA VAL A 237 -0.81 8.73 -19.38
C VAL A 237 -0.27 8.33 -20.75
N LYS A 238 0.26 9.30 -21.52
CA LYS A 238 0.90 9.01 -22.81
C LYS A 238 2.14 8.14 -22.68
N VAL A 239 2.94 8.34 -21.64
CA VAL A 239 4.12 7.51 -21.36
C VAL A 239 3.68 6.07 -21.06
N HIS A 240 2.66 5.89 -20.21
CA HIS A 240 2.13 4.56 -19.91
C HIS A 240 1.62 3.84 -21.16
N ASN A 241 0.78 4.50 -21.95
CA ASN A 241 0.24 3.95 -23.20
C ASN A 241 1.34 3.68 -24.26
N PHE A 242 2.34 4.57 -24.34
CA PHE A 242 3.48 4.38 -25.24
C PHE A 242 4.30 3.15 -24.82
N ASN A 243 4.68 3.03 -23.54
CA ASN A 243 5.45 1.89 -23.04
C ASN A 243 4.70 0.57 -23.24
N ALA A 244 3.41 0.52 -22.92
CA ALA A 244 2.58 -0.64 -23.17
C ALA A 244 2.59 -1.04 -24.66
N LYS A 245 2.37 -0.07 -25.54
CA LYS A 245 2.34 -0.31 -26.99
C LYS A 245 3.68 -0.83 -27.54
N VAL A 246 4.81 -0.21 -27.17
CA VAL A 246 6.12 -0.65 -27.70
C VAL A 246 6.52 -2.01 -27.16
N ARG A 247 6.07 -2.36 -25.95
CA ARG A 247 6.27 -3.67 -25.32
C ARG A 247 5.20 -4.70 -25.71
N LYS A 248 4.35 -4.39 -26.68
CA LYS A 248 3.33 -5.29 -27.28
C LYS A 248 2.20 -5.70 -26.34
N PHE A 249 1.90 -4.91 -25.32
CA PHE A 249 0.67 -5.05 -24.55
C PHE A 249 -0.50 -4.39 -25.30
N SER A 250 -1.71 -4.89 -25.09
CA SER A 250 -2.92 -4.33 -25.70
C SER A 250 -3.32 -2.98 -25.09
N SER A 251 -2.94 -2.74 -23.83
CA SER A 251 -3.26 -1.53 -23.07
C SER A 251 -2.24 -1.26 -21.96
N ALA A 252 -2.19 -0.02 -21.46
CA ALA A 252 -1.43 0.31 -20.24
C ALA A 252 -1.93 -0.48 -19.02
N ARG A 253 -3.24 -0.78 -18.96
CA ARG A 253 -3.81 -1.60 -17.88
C ARG A 253 -3.27 -3.02 -17.90
N GLU A 254 -3.29 -3.69 -19.05
CA GLU A 254 -2.71 -5.03 -19.19
C GLU A 254 -1.24 -5.02 -18.77
N ALA A 255 -0.45 -4.04 -19.24
CA ALA A 255 0.96 -3.93 -18.91
C ALA A 255 1.17 -3.78 -17.39
N ALA A 256 0.44 -2.88 -16.73
CA ALA A 256 0.56 -2.64 -15.30
C ALA A 256 0.14 -3.85 -14.46
N LEU A 257 -0.98 -4.48 -14.79
CA LEU A 257 -1.49 -5.64 -14.05
C LEU A 257 -0.60 -6.89 -14.23
N SER A 258 0.03 -7.03 -15.41
CA SER A 258 0.93 -8.15 -15.71
C SER A 258 2.17 -8.19 -14.81
N GLU A 259 2.60 -7.07 -14.23
CA GLU A 259 3.72 -7.03 -13.29
C GLU A 259 3.47 -7.91 -12.06
N ASN A 260 2.21 -8.00 -11.64
CA ASN A 260 1.75 -8.86 -10.54
C ASN A 260 0.97 -10.09 -11.04
N PHE A 261 1.00 -10.40 -12.33
CA PHE A 261 0.26 -11.52 -12.95
C PHE A 261 -1.23 -11.49 -12.64
N VAL A 262 -1.83 -10.31 -12.62
CA VAL A 262 -3.25 -10.08 -12.36
C VAL A 262 -3.98 -9.87 -13.69
N PRO A 263 -4.99 -10.68 -14.03
CA PRO A 263 -5.77 -10.49 -15.25
C PRO A 263 -6.69 -9.27 -15.13
N GLU A 264 -6.96 -8.62 -16.26
CA GLU A 264 -7.83 -7.44 -16.33
C GLU A 264 -9.26 -7.71 -15.80
N SER A 265 -9.71 -8.98 -15.83
CA SER A 265 -11.02 -9.40 -15.29
C SER A 265 -11.17 -9.09 -13.79
N VAL A 266 -10.10 -9.11 -13.01
CA VAL A 266 -10.11 -8.73 -11.59
C VAL A 266 -10.48 -7.25 -11.44
N TYR A 267 -9.91 -6.40 -12.27
CA TYR A 267 -10.22 -4.98 -12.30
C TYR A 267 -11.67 -4.70 -12.73
N ASP A 268 -12.12 -5.35 -13.80
CA ASP A 268 -13.47 -5.19 -14.33
C ASP A 268 -14.52 -5.67 -13.33
N SER A 269 -14.31 -6.81 -12.67
CA SER A 269 -15.19 -7.33 -11.61
C SER A 269 -15.27 -6.39 -10.42
N LEU A 270 -14.13 -5.79 -10.00
CA LEU A 270 -14.12 -4.80 -8.93
C LEU A 270 -15.02 -3.60 -9.27
N VAL A 271 -14.80 -2.99 -10.44
CA VAL A 271 -15.57 -1.81 -10.87
C VAL A 271 -17.07 -2.16 -10.99
N ALA A 272 -17.41 -3.31 -11.56
CA ALA A 272 -18.79 -3.78 -11.69
C ALA A 272 -19.46 -3.98 -10.32
N ALA A 273 -18.79 -4.68 -9.39
CA ALA A 273 -19.33 -4.95 -8.06
C ALA A 273 -19.52 -3.66 -7.25
N VAL A 274 -18.54 -2.76 -7.25
CA VAL A 274 -18.66 -1.47 -6.55
C VAL A 274 -19.80 -0.64 -7.12
N ASN A 275 -19.93 -0.57 -8.44
CA ASN A 275 -21.05 0.14 -9.08
C ASN A 275 -22.43 -0.45 -8.73
N LYS A 276 -22.54 -1.78 -8.63
CA LYS A 276 -23.76 -2.47 -8.16
C LYS A 276 -24.15 -2.05 -6.75
N HIS A 277 -23.18 -1.76 -5.88
CA HIS A 277 -23.36 -1.45 -4.46
C HIS A 277 -23.31 0.05 -4.13
N LEU A 278 -23.21 0.97 -5.11
CA LEU A 278 -23.27 2.42 -4.88
C LEU A 278 -24.49 2.89 -4.06
N PRO A 279 -25.68 2.28 -4.16
CA PRO A 279 -26.80 2.64 -3.29
C PRO A 279 -26.50 2.54 -1.79
N LEU A 280 -25.60 1.66 -1.36
CA LEU A 280 -25.16 1.56 0.04
C LEU A 280 -24.30 2.77 0.46
N LEU A 281 -23.39 3.22 -0.40
CA LEU A 281 -22.62 4.44 -0.16
C LEU A 281 -23.55 5.66 -0.07
N GLN A 282 -24.47 5.80 -1.03
CA GLN A 282 -25.41 6.92 -1.06
C GLN A 282 -26.33 6.94 0.16
N ARG A 283 -26.72 5.76 0.67
CA ARG A 283 -27.47 5.62 1.92
C ARG A 283 -26.63 6.10 3.12
N TYR A 284 -25.35 5.74 3.18
CA TYR A 284 -24.43 6.25 4.21
C TYR A 284 -24.26 7.77 4.14
N VAL A 285 -24.13 8.34 2.94
CA VAL A 285 -24.07 9.81 2.72
C VAL A 285 -25.34 10.51 3.24
N GLN A 286 -26.51 9.95 2.94
CA GLN A 286 -27.80 10.48 3.43
C GLN A 286 -27.90 10.39 4.97
N LEU A 287 -27.38 9.31 5.55
CA LEU A 287 -27.35 9.15 7.02
C LEU A 287 -26.43 10.19 7.67
N ARG A 288 -25.26 10.47 7.09
CA ARG A 288 -24.37 11.57 7.54
C ARG A 288 -25.09 12.92 7.50
N SER A 289 -25.84 13.20 6.43
CA SER A 289 -26.65 14.42 6.31
C SER A 289 -27.63 14.58 7.47
N LYS A 290 -28.33 13.51 7.84
CA LYS A 290 -29.27 13.51 8.97
C LYS A 290 -28.56 13.73 10.31
N ILE A 291 -27.50 12.99 10.60
CA ILE A 291 -26.74 13.08 11.85
C ILE A 291 -26.16 14.48 12.03
N LEU A 292 -25.62 15.08 10.98
CA LEU A 292 -25.07 16.44 11.01
C LEU A 292 -26.16 17.54 11.01
N GLY A 293 -27.43 17.19 10.77
CA GLY A 293 -28.51 18.16 10.63
C GLY A 293 -28.37 19.07 9.41
N ILE A 294 -27.71 18.61 8.35
CA ILE A 294 -27.38 19.38 7.15
C ILE A 294 -28.16 18.84 5.97
N SER A 295 -29.21 19.54 5.54
CA SER A 295 -30.07 19.11 4.41
C SER A 295 -29.42 19.33 3.04
N ASP A 296 -28.45 20.25 2.92
CA ASP A 296 -27.69 20.58 1.72
C ASP A 296 -26.23 20.10 1.81
N LEU A 297 -26.06 18.83 2.18
CA LEU A 297 -24.74 18.23 2.38
C LEU A 297 -23.83 18.47 1.16
N LYS A 298 -22.59 18.88 1.42
CA LYS A 298 -21.56 19.14 0.42
C LYS A 298 -20.38 18.19 0.61
N MET A 299 -19.51 18.10 -0.41
CA MET A 299 -18.33 17.25 -0.33
C MET A 299 -17.41 17.59 0.85
N TYR A 300 -17.31 18.85 1.26
CA TYR A 300 -16.54 19.25 2.45
C TYR A 300 -17.16 18.78 3.78
N ASP A 301 -18.43 18.36 3.81
CA ASP A 301 -19.08 17.80 4.99
C ASP A 301 -18.80 16.29 5.16
N MET A 302 -18.17 15.66 4.16
CA MET A 302 -17.88 14.22 4.18
C MET A 302 -16.72 13.83 5.11
N TYR A 303 -15.93 14.79 5.56
CA TYR A 303 -14.74 14.52 6.39
C TYR A 303 -14.96 14.81 7.88
N THR A 304 -15.97 15.59 8.23
CA THR A 304 -16.22 15.95 9.63
C THR A 304 -16.57 14.71 10.47
N PRO A 305 -15.94 14.52 11.64
CA PRO A 305 -16.26 13.42 12.53
C PRO A 305 -17.72 13.43 12.97
N LEU A 306 -18.36 12.27 12.99
CA LEU A 306 -19.75 12.10 13.48
C LEU A 306 -19.80 11.82 14.98
N SER A 307 -18.68 11.47 15.61
CA SER A 307 -18.57 11.17 17.04
C SER A 307 -17.66 12.18 17.73
N ASP A 308 -18.05 12.53 18.97
CA ASP A 308 -17.22 13.31 19.91
C ASP A 308 -16.38 12.43 20.83
N THR A 309 -16.51 11.11 20.72
CA THR A 309 -15.89 10.16 21.63
C THR A 309 -14.42 10.01 21.30
N ASP A 310 -13.56 10.59 22.15
CA ASP A 310 -12.10 10.43 22.10
C ASP A 310 -11.72 9.15 22.86
N TYR A 311 -11.65 8.04 22.10
CA TYR A 311 -11.21 6.76 22.67
C TYR A 311 -9.70 6.75 22.84
N LYS A 312 -9.26 6.57 24.08
CA LYS A 312 -7.84 6.48 24.42
C LYS A 312 -7.47 5.06 24.80
N PHE A 313 -6.48 4.55 24.10
CA PHE A 313 -5.79 3.31 24.44
C PHE A 313 -4.32 3.63 24.67
N THR A 314 -3.83 3.37 25.89
CA THR A 314 -2.39 3.38 26.13
C THR A 314 -1.72 2.28 25.30
N TYR A 315 -0.42 2.40 25.10
CA TYR A 315 0.33 1.39 24.36
C TYR A 315 0.19 0.00 24.98
N GLU A 316 0.29 -0.10 26.31
CA GLU A 316 0.17 -1.35 27.06
C GLU A 316 -1.24 -1.98 26.96
N GLU A 317 -2.27 -1.16 27.03
CA GLU A 317 -3.67 -1.62 26.82
C GLU A 317 -3.87 -2.13 25.38
N SER A 318 -3.24 -1.46 24.42
CA SER A 318 -3.32 -1.84 23.01
C SER A 318 -2.58 -3.14 22.71
N LEU A 319 -1.41 -3.39 23.33
CA LEU A 319 -0.74 -4.69 23.25
C LEU A 319 -1.64 -5.83 23.78
N ALA A 320 -2.23 -5.62 24.95
CA ALA A 320 -3.12 -6.61 25.57
C ALA A 320 -4.37 -6.87 24.68
N LYS A 321 -4.96 -5.81 24.13
CA LYS A 321 -6.12 -5.93 23.24
C LYS A 321 -5.76 -6.62 21.91
N ALA A 322 -4.61 -6.29 21.33
CA ALA A 322 -4.13 -6.96 20.11
C ALA A 322 -3.89 -8.46 20.36
N GLU A 323 -3.27 -8.86 21.47
CA GLU A 323 -3.11 -10.28 21.84
C GLU A 323 -4.45 -10.99 21.99
N GLU A 324 -5.40 -10.35 22.67
CA GLU A 324 -6.75 -10.89 22.90
C GLU A 324 -7.50 -11.13 21.59
N VAL A 325 -7.58 -10.14 20.72
CA VAL A 325 -8.35 -10.25 19.47
C VAL A 325 -7.71 -11.16 18.44
N LEU A 326 -6.37 -11.14 18.34
CA LEU A 326 -5.63 -11.97 17.39
C LEU A 326 -5.48 -13.43 17.84
N ALA A 327 -5.81 -13.76 19.09
CA ALA A 327 -5.86 -15.14 19.58
C ALA A 327 -6.81 -16.04 18.77
N VAL A 328 -7.79 -15.47 18.08
CA VAL A 328 -8.69 -16.21 17.17
C VAL A 328 -7.95 -16.94 16.05
N LEU A 329 -6.76 -16.44 15.67
CA LEU A 329 -5.91 -17.06 14.63
C LEU A 329 -5.11 -18.28 15.14
N GLY A 330 -5.22 -18.62 16.42
CA GLY A 330 -4.61 -19.80 17.02
C GLY A 330 -3.30 -19.52 17.77
N GLU A 331 -2.85 -20.55 18.50
CA GLU A 331 -1.71 -20.44 19.43
C GLU A 331 -0.38 -20.11 18.73
N ASP A 332 -0.12 -20.67 17.53
CA ASP A 332 1.12 -20.38 16.79
C ASP A 332 1.18 -18.90 16.38
N TYR A 333 0.07 -18.36 15.85
CA TYR A 333 -0.01 -16.93 15.50
C TYR A 333 0.17 -16.04 16.73
N LEU A 334 -0.56 -16.32 17.80
CA LEU A 334 -0.48 -15.58 19.05
C LEU A 334 0.93 -15.62 19.67
N SER A 335 1.60 -16.77 19.62
CA SER A 335 2.97 -16.88 20.15
C SER A 335 3.96 -15.97 19.40
N ARG A 336 3.80 -15.83 18.08
CA ARG A 336 4.60 -14.91 17.24
C ARG A 336 4.30 -13.45 17.56
N VAL A 337 3.02 -13.09 17.74
CA VAL A 337 2.61 -11.75 18.18
C VAL A 337 3.25 -11.41 19.52
N LYS A 338 3.19 -12.30 20.50
CA LYS A 338 3.81 -12.12 21.83
C LYS A 338 5.33 -11.94 21.76
N ARG A 339 6.00 -12.67 20.86
CA ARG A 339 7.44 -12.47 20.61
C ARG A 339 7.70 -11.08 20.06
N ALA A 340 6.96 -10.63 19.06
CA ALA A 340 7.12 -9.31 18.48
C ALA A 340 6.95 -8.20 19.52
N PHE A 341 6.01 -8.35 20.43
CA PHE A 341 5.71 -7.38 21.49
C PHE A 341 6.72 -7.41 22.65
N SER A 342 7.32 -8.57 22.95
CA SER A 342 8.24 -8.73 24.08
C SER A 342 9.73 -8.65 23.70
N GLU A 343 10.10 -8.96 22.46
CA GLU A 343 11.49 -9.03 21.98
C GLU A 343 11.97 -7.72 21.33
N ARG A 344 11.30 -6.59 21.61
CA ARG A 344 11.68 -5.26 21.10
C ARG A 344 11.73 -5.17 19.58
N TRP A 345 10.70 -5.67 18.91
CA TRP A 345 10.56 -5.48 17.46
C TRP A 345 9.98 -4.10 17.12
N ILE A 346 9.42 -3.39 18.11
CA ILE A 346 8.63 -2.17 17.90
C ILE A 346 9.38 -0.94 18.41
N ASP A 347 9.52 0.07 17.55
CA ASP A 347 9.91 1.43 17.92
C ASP A 347 8.66 2.29 18.10
N VAL A 348 8.32 2.64 19.34
CA VAL A 348 6.97 3.03 19.72
C VAL A 348 6.72 4.54 19.63
N HIS A 349 7.48 5.33 20.40
CA HIS A 349 7.13 6.71 20.64
C HIS A 349 7.73 7.70 19.65
N VAL A 350 7.03 8.81 19.45
CA VAL A 350 7.54 9.96 18.72
C VAL A 350 8.80 10.51 19.42
N ASN A 351 9.84 10.75 18.65
CA ASN A 351 11.00 11.53 19.10
C ASN A 351 11.43 12.53 18.01
N GLN A 352 12.22 13.50 18.41
CA GLN A 352 12.70 14.51 17.48
C GLN A 352 13.57 13.88 16.39
N GLY A 353 13.25 14.15 15.13
CA GLY A 353 13.94 13.59 13.97
C GLY A 353 13.55 12.17 13.57
N LYS A 354 12.66 11.49 14.31
CA LYS A 354 12.13 10.19 13.91
C LYS A 354 11.29 10.32 12.64
N ARG A 355 11.36 9.33 11.75
CA ARG A 355 10.52 9.23 10.58
C ARG A 355 9.04 9.20 10.97
N SER A 356 8.21 9.96 10.26
CA SER A 356 6.77 10.01 10.48
C SER A 356 6.05 8.78 9.89
N GLY A 357 4.79 8.59 10.30
CA GLY A 357 3.96 7.46 9.87
C GLY A 357 4.24 6.20 10.69
N ALA A 358 3.84 5.05 10.12
CA ALA A 358 4.09 3.71 10.66
C ALA A 358 4.47 2.78 9.52
N TYR A 359 5.21 1.73 9.83
CA TYR A 359 5.49 0.65 8.88
C TYR A 359 5.95 -0.62 9.60
N SER A 360 5.76 -1.77 8.94
CA SER A 360 6.46 -3.01 9.22
C SER A 360 7.57 -3.23 8.19
N GLY A 361 8.74 -3.65 8.63
CA GLY A 361 9.92 -3.84 7.78
C GLY A 361 10.89 -4.88 8.31
N GLY A 362 11.92 -5.13 7.55
CA GLY A 362 12.94 -6.12 7.82
C GLY A 362 13.40 -6.78 6.53
N SER A 363 14.23 -7.80 6.64
CA SER A 363 14.65 -8.66 5.53
C SER A 363 14.46 -10.13 5.88
N TYR A 364 14.76 -11.00 4.95
CA TYR A 364 14.61 -12.45 5.13
C TYR A 364 15.28 -12.99 6.41
N ASP A 365 16.44 -12.44 6.78
CA ASP A 365 17.25 -12.88 7.93
C ASP A 365 17.05 -12.06 9.20
N THR A 366 16.01 -11.23 9.27
CA THR A 366 15.77 -10.37 10.41
C THR A 366 14.38 -10.59 10.99
N ASN A 367 14.15 -10.10 12.21
CA ASN A 367 12.80 -9.92 12.70
C ASN A 367 12.01 -8.98 11.78
N ALA A 368 10.70 -9.11 11.80
CA ALA A 368 9.79 -8.16 11.15
C ALA A 368 9.50 -7.00 12.11
N PHE A 369 10.35 -5.98 12.04
CA PHE A 369 10.29 -4.83 12.92
C PHE A 369 9.14 -3.89 12.54
N MET A 370 8.67 -3.10 13.54
CA MET A 370 7.64 -2.08 13.34
C MET A 370 8.14 -0.73 13.81
N LEU A 371 7.84 0.33 13.05
CA LEU A 371 7.98 1.72 13.48
C LEU A 371 6.59 2.29 13.71
N LEU A 372 6.37 2.88 14.88
CA LEU A 372 5.14 3.58 15.24
C LEU A 372 5.46 5.01 15.67
N ASN A 373 4.45 5.87 15.69
CA ASN A 373 4.48 7.21 16.28
C ASN A 373 3.28 7.35 17.23
N TRP A 374 3.35 6.67 18.37
CA TRP A 374 2.26 6.43 19.30
C TRP A 374 1.71 7.70 19.97
N GLN A 375 0.37 7.85 20.04
CA GLN A 375 -0.34 9.00 20.59
C GLN A 375 -1.58 8.64 21.44
N ASP A 376 -1.72 7.41 21.91
CA ASP A 376 -2.81 6.90 22.75
C ASP A 376 -4.23 7.08 22.15
N THR A 377 -4.41 6.87 20.85
CA THR A 377 -5.69 6.96 20.16
C THR A 377 -6.22 5.59 19.74
N LEU A 378 -7.53 5.50 19.44
CA LEU A 378 -8.11 4.31 18.80
C LEU A 378 -7.43 4.01 17.47
N ASP A 379 -7.13 5.03 16.68
CA ASP A 379 -6.43 4.89 15.40
C ASP A 379 -5.03 4.25 15.57
N ASN A 380 -4.31 4.57 16.66
CA ASN A 380 -3.04 3.91 16.96
C ASN A 380 -3.19 2.43 17.32
N LEU A 381 -4.30 2.02 17.95
CA LEU A 381 -4.59 0.60 18.17
C LEU A 381 -4.80 -0.12 16.81
N PHE A 382 -5.56 0.48 15.89
CA PHE A 382 -5.71 -0.04 14.53
C PHE A 382 -4.37 -0.12 13.80
N THR A 383 -3.54 0.93 13.88
CA THR A 383 -2.20 0.96 13.30
C THR A 383 -1.31 -0.16 13.85
N LEU A 384 -1.27 -0.37 15.18
CA LEU A 384 -0.51 -1.46 15.79
C LEU A 384 -0.94 -2.83 15.25
N VAL A 385 -2.25 -3.06 15.17
CA VAL A 385 -2.82 -4.33 14.70
C VAL A 385 -2.56 -4.52 13.19
N HIS A 386 -2.60 -3.45 12.41
CA HIS A 386 -2.23 -3.40 11.00
C HIS A 386 -0.77 -3.83 10.79
N GLU A 387 0.16 -3.13 11.42
CA GLU A 387 1.60 -3.42 11.29
C GLU A 387 1.94 -4.82 11.82
N THR A 388 1.22 -5.29 12.84
CA THR A 388 1.33 -6.68 13.31
C THR A 388 0.93 -7.67 12.21
N GLY A 389 -0.08 -7.36 11.39
CA GLY A 389 -0.48 -8.19 10.25
C GLY A 389 0.64 -8.36 9.24
N HIS A 390 1.29 -7.28 8.83
CA HIS A 390 2.47 -7.32 7.97
C HIS A 390 3.61 -8.12 8.61
N SER A 391 3.90 -7.87 9.88
CA SER A 391 4.99 -8.55 10.60
C SER A 391 4.76 -10.04 10.69
N MET A 392 3.53 -10.49 10.93
CA MET A 392 3.20 -11.91 10.98
C MET A 392 3.25 -12.54 9.58
N HIS A 393 2.75 -11.87 8.54
CA HIS A 393 2.88 -12.33 7.15
C HIS A 393 4.34 -12.56 6.78
N SER A 394 5.20 -11.57 7.04
CA SER A 394 6.65 -11.66 6.81
C SER A 394 7.29 -12.80 7.63
N SER A 395 6.91 -12.94 8.90
CA SER A 395 7.43 -14.00 9.78
C SER A 395 7.09 -15.39 9.25
N TYR A 396 5.82 -15.63 8.88
CA TYR A 396 5.39 -16.93 8.33
C TYR A 396 6.07 -17.23 6.99
N THR A 397 6.09 -16.26 6.09
CA THR A 397 6.71 -16.42 4.77
C THR A 397 8.19 -16.78 4.87
N ARG A 398 8.96 -16.01 5.66
CA ARG A 398 10.41 -16.17 5.79
C ARG A 398 10.82 -17.47 6.48
N GLU A 399 10.00 -17.97 7.40
CA GLU A 399 10.27 -19.25 8.07
C GLU A 399 9.93 -20.47 7.22
N THR A 400 9.00 -20.36 6.27
CA THR A 400 8.47 -21.51 5.51
C THR A 400 8.98 -21.58 4.08
N GLN A 401 9.38 -20.44 3.49
CA GLN A 401 9.85 -20.38 2.11
C GLN A 401 11.37 -20.23 2.03
N PRO A 402 12.03 -20.79 1.01
CA PRO A 402 13.41 -20.45 0.71
C PRO A 402 13.49 -18.96 0.29
N TYR A 403 14.68 -18.37 0.40
CA TYR A 403 14.91 -16.95 0.13
C TYR A 403 14.28 -16.46 -1.20
N VAL A 404 14.43 -17.23 -2.28
CA VAL A 404 13.87 -16.89 -3.60
C VAL A 404 12.34 -16.65 -3.59
N TYR A 405 11.64 -17.22 -2.62
CA TYR A 405 10.19 -17.08 -2.40
C TYR A 405 9.84 -16.48 -1.04
N GLY A 406 10.85 -15.98 -0.33
CA GLY A 406 10.76 -15.48 1.05
C GLY A 406 10.13 -14.09 1.21
N ASP A 407 9.55 -13.56 0.15
CA ASP A 407 8.77 -12.33 0.13
C ASP A 407 7.40 -12.61 -0.52
N TYR A 408 6.52 -11.63 -0.58
CA TYR A 408 5.18 -11.74 -1.17
C TYR A 408 4.87 -10.52 -2.05
N SER A 409 3.96 -10.71 -3.02
CA SER A 409 3.55 -9.65 -3.94
C SER A 409 2.93 -8.46 -3.19
N ILE A 410 3.22 -7.25 -3.64
CA ILE A 410 2.58 -6.02 -3.13
C ILE A 410 1.05 -6.08 -3.29
N PHE A 411 0.55 -6.76 -4.30
CA PHE A 411 -0.88 -7.00 -4.52
C PHE A 411 -1.55 -7.72 -3.35
N LEU A 412 -0.80 -8.54 -2.59
CA LEU A 412 -1.28 -9.31 -1.44
C LEU A 412 -0.89 -8.71 -0.09
N ALA A 413 0.07 -7.77 -0.07
CA ALA A 413 0.68 -7.29 1.16
C ALA A 413 -0.33 -6.73 2.17
N GLU A 414 -1.26 -5.90 1.70
CA GLU A 414 -2.25 -5.24 2.55
C GLU A 414 -3.40 -6.15 3.00
N ILE A 415 -3.54 -7.33 2.42
CA ILE A 415 -4.60 -8.26 2.82
C ILE A 415 -4.39 -8.74 4.25
N ALA A 416 -3.15 -9.06 4.63
CA ALA A 416 -2.85 -9.55 5.97
C ALA A 416 -3.04 -8.47 7.05
N SER A 417 -2.55 -7.26 6.80
CA SER A 417 -2.68 -6.11 7.70
C SER A 417 -4.14 -5.71 7.89
N THR A 418 -4.87 -5.55 6.79
CA THR A 418 -6.28 -5.17 6.80
C THR A 418 -7.20 -6.27 7.34
N THR A 419 -6.83 -7.56 7.18
CA THR A 419 -7.55 -8.67 7.84
C THR A 419 -7.49 -8.53 9.35
N ASN A 420 -6.33 -8.21 9.91
CA ASN A 420 -6.18 -7.97 11.34
C ASN A 420 -7.05 -6.79 11.82
N GLU A 421 -7.11 -5.68 11.07
CA GLU A 421 -8.00 -4.54 11.40
C GLU A 421 -9.47 -4.95 11.40
N ASN A 422 -9.91 -5.74 10.42
CA ASN A 422 -11.28 -6.22 10.35
C ASN A 422 -11.59 -7.19 11.52
N ILE A 423 -10.65 -8.06 11.91
CA ILE A 423 -10.77 -8.92 13.10
C ILE A 423 -10.92 -8.05 14.36
N LEU A 424 -10.09 -7.01 14.50
CA LEU A 424 -10.19 -6.06 15.61
C LEU A 424 -11.57 -5.41 15.66
N THR A 425 -12.07 -4.93 14.52
CA THR A 425 -13.40 -4.31 14.43
C THR A 425 -14.51 -5.28 14.89
N GLU A 426 -14.52 -6.53 14.38
CA GLU A 426 -15.50 -7.54 14.77
C GLU A 426 -15.46 -7.80 16.29
N ARG A 427 -14.29 -8.00 16.87
CA ARG A 427 -14.12 -8.26 18.30
C ARG A 427 -14.51 -7.08 19.17
N LEU A 428 -14.09 -5.87 18.82
CA LEU A 428 -14.52 -4.67 19.54
C LEU A 428 -16.04 -4.51 19.55
N LEU A 429 -16.71 -4.79 18.41
CA LEU A 429 -18.17 -4.72 18.32
C LEU A 429 -18.90 -5.84 19.08
N GLU A 430 -18.27 -7.01 19.27
CA GLU A 430 -18.82 -8.08 20.11
C GLU A 430 -18.78 -7.73 21.62
N GLU A 431 -17.75 -7.00 22.05
CA GLU A 431 -17.47 -6.74 23.47
C GLU A 431 -18.08 -5.43 23.99
N VAL A 432 -18.22 -4.42 23.10
CA VAL A 432 -18.64 -3.10 23.54
C VAL A 432 -20.11 -3.07 23.96
N GLU A 433 -20.36 -2.61 25.19
CA GLU A 433 -21.70 -2.49 25.77
C GLU A 433 -22.30 -1.08 25.62
N ASP A 434 -21.44 -0.04 25.61
CA ASP A 434 -21.94 1.34 25.52
C ASP A 434 -22.17 1.78 24.07
N ASP A 435 -23.28 2.50 23.87
CA ASP A 435 -23.73 2.89 22.54
C ASP A 435 -22.82 3.95 21.88
N ALA A 436 -22.14 4.80 22.67
CA ALA A 436 -21.27 5.85 22.12
C ALA A 436 -19.99 5.25 21.51
N THR A 437 -19.41 4.26 22.21
CA THR A 437 -18.28 3.48 21.70
C THR A 437 -18.66 2.70 20.46
N ARG A 438 -19.77 2.00 20.53
CA ARG A 438 -20.27 1.22 19.39
C ARG A 438 -20.47 2.11 18.17
N PHE A 439 -21.03 3.31 18.37
CA PHE A 439 -21.18 4.32 17.32
C PHE A 439 -19.84 4.70 16.69
N ALA A 440 -18.82 4.99 17.52
CA ALA A 440 -17.50 5.39 17.04
C ALA A 440 -16.82 4.28 16.22
N ILE A 441 -16.88 3.02 16.69
CA ILE A 441 -16.29 1.87 15.98
C ILE A 441 -17.00 1.61 14.65
N LEU A 442 -18.34 1.62 14.64
CA LEU A 442 -19.12 1.46 13.41
C LEU A 442 -18.82 2.58 12.40
N ASN A 443 -18.75 3.83 12.86
CA ASN A 443 -18.41 4.96 12.00
C ASN A 443 -16.99 4.83 11.44
N HIS A 444 -16.02 4.41 12.25
CA HIS A 444 -14.64 4.17 11.80
C HIS A 444 -14.59 3.13 10.67
N PHE A 445 -15.29 2.00 10.84
CA PHE A 445 -15.38 0.98 9.79
C PHE A 445 -16.04 1.50 8.51
N LEU A 446 -17.19 2.20 8.63
CA LEU A 446 -17.93 2.71 7.46
C LEU A 446 -17.13 3.78 6.69
N ASP A 447 -16.45 4.68 7.39
CA ASP A 447 -15.57 5.68 6.78
C ASP A 447 -14.33 5.03 6.15
N GLY A 448 -13.73 4.03 6.81
CA GLY A 448 -12.63 3.24 6.26
C GLY A 448 -13.01 2.54 4.97
N PHE A 449 -14.16 1.85 4.95
CA PHE A 449 -14.68 1.18 3.75
C PHE A 449 -15.01 2.18 2.63
N ARG A 450 -15.62 3.33 2.95
CA ARG A 450 -15.87 4.43 2.01
C ARG A 450 -14.56 4.91 1.37
N GLY A 451 -13.54 5.16 2.19
CA GLY A 451 -12.25 5.69 1.74
C GLY A 451 -11.41 4.69 0.95
N THR A 452 -11.49 3.40 1.30
CA THR A 452 -10.61 2.37 0.75
C THR A 452 -11.27 1.57 -0.37
N VAL A 453 -12.57 1.28 -0.29
CA VAL A 453 -13.25 0.50 -1.33
C VAL A 453 -13.94 1.42 -2.34
N PHE A 454 -14.87 2.25 -1.91
CA PHE A 454 -15.63 3.09 -2.86
C PHE A 454 -14.77 4.16 -3.52
N ARG A 455 -14.04 4.96 -2.73
CA ARG A 455 -13.24 6.06 -3.26
C ARG A 455 -12.09 5.57 -4.13
N GLN A 456 -11.38 4.52 -3.75
CA GLN A 456 -10.28 4.01 -4.55
C GLN A 456 -10.77 3.36 -5.85
N THR A 457 -11.97 2.76 -5.85
CA THR A 457 -12.57 2.28 -7.11
C THR A 457 -13.07 3.44 -7.98
N GLN A 458 -13.57 4.53 -7.41
CA GLN A 458 -13.84 5.77 -8.17
C GLN A 458 -12.58 6.27 -8.87
N PHE A 459 -11.44 6.28 -8.17
CA PHE A 459 -10.14 6.65 -8.75
C PHE A 459 -9.71 5.68 -9.84
N ALA A 460 -9.86 4.38 -9.61
CA ALA A 460 -9.57 3.36 -10.61
C ALA A 460 -10.43 3.55 -11.88
N GLU A 461 -11.72 3.79 -11.72
CA GLU A 461 -12.63 4.04 -12.86
C GLU A 461 -12.23 5.29 -13.64
N PHE A 462 -11.85 6.38 -12.95
CA PHE A 462 -11.31 7.58 -13.58
C PHE A 462 -9.98 7.30 -14.31
N GLU A 463 -9.03 6.63 -13.66
CA GLU A 463 -7.73 6.28 -14.22
C GLU A 463 -7.88 5.45 -15.49
N HIS A 464 -8.73 4.43 -15.46
CA HIS A 464 -8.97 3.60 -16.65
C HIS A 464 -9.62 4.41 -17.79
N ALA A 465 -10.57 5.27 -17.48
CA ALA A 465 -11.25 6.09 -18.49
C ALA A 465 -10.27 7.05 -19.20
N ILE A 466 -9.34 7.69 -18.47
CA ILE A 466 -8.36 8.60 -19.09
C ILE A 466 -7.32 7.87 -19.92
N HIS A 467 -6.84 6.70 -19.47
CA HIS A 467 -5.89 5.89 -20.26
C HIS A 467 -6.54 5.39 -21.56
N LYS A 468 -7.77 4.90 -21.47
CA LYS A 468 -8.56 4.45 -22.62
C LYS A 468 -8.83 5.60 -23.61
N ALA A 469 -9.26 6.76 -23.10
CA ALA A 469 -9.52 7.94 -23.94
C ALA A 469 -8.26 8.37 -24.70
N ASP A 470 -7.10 8.42 -24.06
CA ASP A 470 -5.83 8.75 -24.73
C ASP A 470 -5.43 7.68 -25.77
N GLN A 471 -5.58 6.40 -25.44
CA GLN A 471 -5.32 5.29 -26.36
C GLN A 471 -6.21 5.37 -27.62
N GLU A 472 -7.45 5.82 -27.49
CA GLU A 472 -8.41 6.05 -28.56
C GLU A 472 -8.18 7.39 -29.31
N GLY A 473 -7.20 8.20 -28.87
CA GLY A 473 -6.81 9.46 -29.52
C GLY A 473 -7.53 10.70 -29.00
N THR A 474 -8.28 10.60 -27.89
CA THR A 474 -8.90 11.75 -27.23
C THR A 474 -7.85 12.58 -26.51
N VAL A 475 -7.91 13.91 -26.67
CA VAL A 475 -7.02 14.82 -25.94
C VAL A 475 -7.53 15.04 -24.51
N LEU A 476 -6.72 14.71 -23.52
CA LEU A 476 -7.04 14.91 -22.11
C LEU A 476 -6.85 16.39 -21.73
N THR A 477 -7.86 17.21 -22.05
CA THR A 477 -7.90 18.63 -21.64
C THR A 477 -8.37 18.74 -20.20
N SER A 478 -8.11 19.87 -19.53
CA SER A 478 -8.65 20.14 -18.18
C SER A 478 -10.19 20.03 -18.16
N GLU A 479 -10.88 20.53 -19.19
CA GLU A 479 -12.34 20.43 -19.30
C GLU A 479 -12.81 18.97 -19.37
N PHE A 480 -12.14 18.11 -20.15
CA PHE A 480 -12.44 16.68 -20.23
C PHE A 480 -12.26 16.01 -18.86
N LEU A 481 -11.13 16.28 -18.18
CA LEU A 481 -10.81 15.69 -16.89
C LEU A 481 -11.77 16.15 -15.79
N ASN A 482 -12.08 17.45 -15.75
CA ASN A 482 -13.02 18.04 -14.80
C ASN A 482 -14.42 17.43 -14.95
N ASN A 483 -14.95 17.37 -16.17
CA ASN A 483 -16.27 16.82 -16.43
C ASN A 483 -16.34 15.33 -16.04
N LEU A 484 -15.37 14.54 -16.47
CA LEU A 484 -15.31 13.11 -16.14
C LEU A 484 -15.26 12.88 -14.62
N TYR A 485 -14.41 13.65 -13.90
CA TYR A 485 -14.28 13.47 -12.47
C TYR A 485 -15.54 13.89 -11.71
N ALA A 486 -16.15 15.02 -12.09
CA ALA A 486 -17.40 15.49 -11.51
C ALA A 486 -18.56 14.49 -11.71
N GLU A 487 -18.69 13.91 -12.91
CA GLU A 487 -19.69 12.89 -13.22
C GLU A 487 -19.48 11.62 -12.40
N LEU A 488 -18.25 11.17 -12.24
CA LEU A 488 -17.94 10.01 -11.39
C LEU A 488 -18.23 10.32 -9.92
N ASN A 489 -17.89 11.51 -9.42
CA ASN A 489 -18.18 11.87 -8.04
C ASN A 489 -19.69 11.91 -7.77
N GLU A 490 -20.49 12.52 -8.67
CA GLU A 490 -21.94 12.52 -8.56
C GLU A 490 -22.51 11.09 -8.58
N LYS A 491 -22.04 10.25 -9.51
CA LYS A 491 -22.42 8.83 -9.60
C LYS A 491 -22.19 8.08 -8.30
N TYR A 492 -21.03 8.28 -7.67
CA TYR A 492 -20.65 7.55 -6.45
C TYR A 492 -21.41 8.08 -5.22
N TYR A 493 -21.34 9.36 -4.97
CA TYR A 493 -21.86 9.96 -3.73
C TYR A 493 -23.34 10.36 -3.79
N GLY A 494 -23.91 10.46 -4.99
CA GLY A 494 -25.30 10.97 -5.17
C GLY A 494 -25.42 12.47 -4.84
N LEU A 495 -24.32 13.20 -4.77
CA LEU A 495 -24.29 14.64 -4.56
C LEU A 495 -24.11 15.33 -5.91
N SER A 496 -25.04 16.23 -6.26
CA SER A 496 -25.05 16.94 -7.55
C SER A 496 -23.74 17.69 -7.79
N LYS A 497 -23.20 17.57 -8.99
CA LYS A 497 -21.97 18.29 -9.41
C LYS A 497 -22.19 19.80 -9.50
N GLU A 498 -23.42 20.24 -9.79
CA GLU A 498 -23.80 21.65 -9.81
C GLU A 498 -23.73 22.26 -8.41
N ASP A 499 -24.06 21.49 -7.37
CA ASP A 499 -23.99 21.91 -5.96
C ASP A 499 -22.60 21.72 -5.32
N ASN A 500 -21.70 21.02 -5.99
CA ASN A 500 -20.33 20.72 -5.55
C ASN A 500 -19.32 21.01 -6.66
N PRO A 501 -19.26 22.25 -7.17
CA PRO A 501 -18.47 22.54 -8.36
C PRO A 501 -16.96 22.38 -8.15
N GLU A 502 -16.45 22.51 -6.92
CA GLU A 502 -15.03 22.42 -6.62
C GLU A 502 -14.47 21.00 -6.81
N ILE A 503 -15.31 19.97 -6.59
CA ILE A 503 -14.85 18.57 -6.62
C ILE A 503 -14.34 18.16 -8.01
N GLN A 504 -14.75 18.83 -9.08
CA GLN A 504 -14.27 18.58 -10.43
C GLN A 504 -12.75 18.70 -10.57
N TYR A 505 -12.09 19.42 -9.66
CA TYR A 505 -10.64 19.65 -9.67
C TYR A 505 -9.86 18.63 -8.83
N GLU A 506 -10.53 17.71 -8.13
CA GLU A 506 -9.85 16.80 -7.19
C GLU A 506 -8.82 15.91 -7.86
N TRP A 507 -9.03 15.48 -9.10
CA TRP A 507 -8.05 14.68 -9.85
C TRP A 507 -6.67 15.33 -9.91
N ALA A 508 -6.61 16.66 -9.90
CA ALA A 508 -5.36 17.42 -10.04
C ALA A 508 -4.44 17.29 -8.81
N ARG A 509 -4.98 16.90 -7.64
CA ARG A 509 -4.22 16.75 -6.39
C ARG A 509 -3.90 15.31 -6.01
N ILE A 510 -4.26 14.33 -6.84
CA ILE A 510 -4.10 12.91 -6.51
C ILE A 510 -2.81 12.36 -7.16
N PRO A 511 -1.72 12.17 -6.38
CA PRO A 511 -0.45 11.69 -6.92
C PRO A 511 -0.55 10.27 -7.49
N HIS A 512 -1.49 9.47 -6.98
CA HIS A 512 -1.67 8.08 -7.41
C HIS A 512 -2.01 7.92 -8.89
N PHE A 513 -2.58 8.92 -9.55
CA PHE A 513 -2.82 8.86 -10.99
C PHE A 513 -1.53 8.87 -11.85
N TYR A 514 -0.38 9.09 -11.20
CA TYR A 514 0.94 8.98 -11.80
C TYR A 514 1.59 7.60 -11.59
N TYR A 515 0.93 6.67 -10.83
CA TYR A 515 1.50 5.37 -10.43
C TYR A 515 0.97 4.18 -11.23
N ASN A 516 0.41 4.40 -12.40
CA ASN A 516 0.04 3.39 -13.40
C ASN A 516 -0.78 2.21 -12.86
N TYR A 517 -2.07 2.42 -12.67
CA TYR A 517 -3.02 1.40 -12.19
C TYR A 517 -2.69 0.81 -10.80
N TYR A 518 -2.28 1.66 -9.88
CA TYR A 518 -1.95 1.23 -8.53
C TYR A 518 -3.18 1.14 -7.60
N VAL A 519 -4.12 2.08 -7.69
CA VAL A 519 -5.13 2.32 -6.64
C VAL A 519 -6.18 1.21 -6.49
N PHE A 520 -6.46 0.44 -7.53
CA PHE A 520 -7.45 -0.66 -7.45
C PHE A 520 -7.07 -1.72 -6.41
N GLN A 521 -5.79 -1.87 -6.13
CA GLN A 521 -5.25 -2.84 -5.18
C GLN A 521 -5.73 -2.56 -3.74
N TYR A 522 -5.95 -1.30 -3.38
CA TYR A 522 -6.54 -0.94 -2.09
C TYR A 522 -7.94 -1.54 -1.94
N SER A 523 -8.78 -1.40 -2.98
CA SER A 523 -10.16 -1.89 -2.96
C SER A 523 -10.24 -3.41 -2.95
N THR A 524 -9.48 -4.08 -3.82
CA THR A 524 -9.45 -5.55 -3.88
C THR A 524 -8.88 -6.14 -2.60
N GLY A 525 -7.82 -5.55 -2.06
CA GLY A 525 -7.18 -5.98 -0.82
C GLY A 525 -8.10 -5.86 0.39
N PHE A 526 -8.77 -4.69 0.55
CA PHE A 526 -9.72 -4.48 1.65
C PHE A 526 -10.93 -5.41 1.56
N ALA A 527 -11.49 -5.60 0.36
CA ALA A 527 -12.62 -6.50 0.17
C ALA A 527 -12.26 -7.96 0.51
N ALA A 528 -11.10 -8.43 0.04
CA ALA A 528 -10.60 -9.75 0.40
C ALA A 528 -10.38 -9.89 1.91
N ALA A 529 -9.78 -8.90 2.54
CA ALA A 529 -9.52 -8.89 3.98
C ALA A 529 -10.83 -8.89 4.80
N SER A 530 -11.83 -8.12 4.40
CA SER A 530 -13.15 -8.11 5.04
C SER A 530 -13.84 -9.48 4.95
N ALA A 531 -13.80 -10.13 3.78
CA ALA A 531 -14.35 -11.46 3.59
C ALA A 531 -13.58 -12.53 4.39
N LEU A 532 -12.25 -12.39 4.51
CA LEU A 532 -11.42 -13.30 5.30
C LEU A 532 -11.66 -13.15 6.79
N ALA A 533 -11.75 -11.93 7.30
CA ALA A 533 -12.01 -11.68 8.72
C ALA A 533 -13.35 -12.29 9.16
N GLU A 534 -14.40 -12.18 8.35
CA GLU A 534 -15.69 -12.83 8.62
C GLU A 534 -15.55 -14.34 8.75
N LYS A 535 -14.78 -14.99 7.86
CA LYS A 535 -14.51 -16.45 7.93
C LYS A 535 -13.63 -16.81 9.13
N ILE A 536 -12.66 -15.98 9.48
CA ILE A 536 -11.75 -16.23 10.61
C ILE A 536 -12.51 -16.14 11.94
N VAL A 537 -13.34 -15.12 12.12
CA VAL A 537 -14.05 -14.89 13.38
C VAL A 537 -15.23 -15.85 13.54
N HIS A 538 -16.07 -15.98 12.52
CA HIS A 538 -17.33 -16.72 12.60
C HIS A 538 -17.31 -18.09 11.92
N GLY A 539 -16.26 -18.41 11.16
CA GLY A 539 -16.12 -19.68 10.45
C GLY A 539 -15.49 -20.81 11.29
N THR A 540 -14.87 -21.75 10.60
CA THR A 540 -14.33 -22.98 11.17
C THR A 540 -12.83 -22.90 11.42
N GLN A 541 -12.26 -23.90 12.09
CA GLN A 541 -10.80 -24.04 12.20
C GLN A 541 -10.14 -24.22 10.82
N GLU A 542 -10.80 -24.89 9.88
CA GLU A 542 -10.29 -25.06 8.52
C GLU A 542 -10.12 -23.70 7.80
N ASP A 543 -11.01 -22.73 8.03
CA ASP A 543 -10.89 -21.38 7.45
C ASP A 543 -9.67 -20.66 7.99
N ARG A 544 -9.39 -20.79 9.30
CA ARG A 544 -8.19 -20.24 9.94
C ARG A 544 -6.91 -20.89 9.43
N ASP A 545 -6.91 -22.21 9.30
CA ASP A 545 -5.77 -22.96 8.78
C ASP A 545 -5.44 -22.55 7.32
N LYS A 546 -6.47 -22.37 6.48
CA LYS A 546 -6.32 -21.85 5.11
C LYS A 546 -5.71 -20.44 5.08
N TYR A 547 -6.12 -19.58 6.00
CA TYR A 547 -5.52 -18.25 6.12
C TYR A 547 -4.04 -18.31 6.52
N ILE A 548 -3.69 -19.17 7.46
CA ILE A 548 -2.28 -19.40 7.84
C ILE A 548 -1.47 -19.97 6.67
N ASP A 549 -2.04 -20.86 5.86
CA ASP A 549 -1.38 -21.41 4.66
C ASP A 549 -1.13 -20.32 3.60
N TYR A 550 -2.03 -19.33 3.49
CA TYR A 550 -1.79 -18.14 2.67
C TYR A 550 -0.59 -17.33 3.19
N LEU A 551 -0.51 -17.05 4.50
CA LEU A 551 0.62 -16.31 5.09
C LEU A 551 1.98 -17.01 4.91
N LYS A 552 1.98 -18.34 4.80
CA LYS A 552 3.18 -19.16 4.58
C LYS A 552 3.65 -19.20 3.14
N ALA A 553 2.81 -18.84 2.18
CA ALA A 553 3.04 -19.14 0.78
C ALA A 553 4.11 -18.26 0.11
N GLY A 554 4.26 -17.02 0.56
CA GLY A 554 5.17 -16.05 -0.08
C GLY A 554 4.96 -15.97 -1.60
N ASN A 555 6.06 -15.85 -2.33
CA ASN A 555 6.07 -15.85 -3.79
C ASN A 555 6.25 -17.26 -4.42
N SER A 556 5.86 -18.33 -3.71
CA SER A 556 6.01 -19.71 -4.23
C SER A 556 5.04 -20.05 -5.37
N ASP A 557 4.09 -19.19 -5.66
CA ASP A 557 3.09 -19.32 -6.72
C ASP A 557 2.61 -17.93 -7.15
N TYR A 558 1.83 -17.83 -8.22
CA TYR A 558 1.20 -16.59 -8.65
C TYR A 558 0.29 -16.00 -7.58
N PRO A 559 0.21 -14.66 -7.44
CA PRO A 559 -0.54 -14.03 -6.36
C PRO A 559 -2.00 -14.50 -6.23
N LEU A 560 -2.71 -14.70 -7.35
CA LEU A 560 -4.09 -15.19 -7.32
C LEU A 560 -4.17 -16.64 -6.81
N ASN A 561 -3.20 -17.49 -7.11
CA ASN A 561 -3.14 -18.84 -6.56
C ASN A 561 -2.80 -18.83 -5.06
N VAL A 562 -1.94 -17.91 -4.65
CA VAL A 562 -1.59 -17.74 -3.24
C VAL A 562 -2.82 -17.37 -2.42
N ILE A 563 -3.60 -16.36 -2.85
CA ILE A 563 -4.79 -15.95 -2.09
C ILE A 563 -5.93 -16.99 -2.15
N ARG A 564 -6.00 -17.82 -3.20
CA ARG A 564 -6.92 -18.96 -3.25
C ARG A 564 -6.70 -19.97 -2.13
N LYS A 565 -5.48 -20.07 -1.57
CA LYS A 565 -5.20 -20.91 -0.39
C LYS A 565 -6.00 -20.45 0.82
N ALA A 566 -6.24 -19.14 0.98
CA ALA A 566 -7.12 -18.58 2.01
C ALA A 566 -8.62 -18.76 1.69
N GLY A 567 -8.97 -19.34 0.54
CA GLY A 567 -10.36 -19.53 0.12
C GLY A 567 -11.00 -18.28 -0.48
N VAL A 568 -10.20 -17.37 -1.04
CA VAL A 568 -10.64 -16.21 -1.81
C VAL A 568 -10.19 -16.37 -3.25
N ASP A 569 -11.13 -16.32 -4.19
CA ASP A 569 -10.85 -16.33 -5.62
C ASP A 569 -11.16 -14.93 -6.21
N MET A 570 -10.13 -14.14 -6.44
CA MET A 570 -10.29 -12.74 -6.90
C MET A 570 -10.75 -12.62 -8.37
N GLU A 571 -10.77 -13.72 -9.13
CA GLU A 571 -11.37 -13.72 -10.47
C GLU A 571 -12.90 -13.87 -10.42
N LYS A 572 -13.49 -14.05 -9.21
CA LYS A 572 -14.93 -14.14 -8.97
C LYS A 572 -15.40 -12.97 -8.12
N GLU A 573 -16.69 -12.67 -8.21
CA GLU A 573 -17.31 -11.59 -7.43
C GLU A 573 -17.62 -11.98 -5.98
N ASP A 574 -17.55 -13.26 -5.61
CA ASP A 574 -18.00 -13.79 -4.30
C ASP A 574 -17.36 -13.05 -3.11
N TYR A 575 -16.08 -12.73 -3.17
CA TYR A 575 -15.39 -12.02 -2.08
C TYR A 575 -15.83 -10.55 -1.99
N LEU A 576 -16.14 -9.93 -3.12
CA LEU A 576 -16.67 -8.57 -3.19
C LEU A 576 -18.10 -8.51 -2.61
N ASP A 577 -18.97 -9.42 -3.03
CA ASP A 577 -20.31 -9.55 -2.49
C ASP A 577 -20.30 -9.82 -0.97
N ALA A 578 -19.35 -10.65 -0.48
CA ALA A 578 -19.17 -10.89 0.94
C ALA A 578 -18.75 -9.61 1.70
N ALA A 579 -17.80 -8.83 1.16
CA ALA A 579 -17.38 -7.57 1.77
C ALA A 579 -18.52 -6.54 1.81
N PHE A 580 -19.30 -6.44 0.74
CA PHE A 580 -20.46 -5.55 0.71
C PHE A 580 -21.57 -6.01 1.65
N ALA A 581 -21.75 -7.33 1.86
CA ALA A 581 -22.67 -7.83 2.87
C ALA A 581 -22.26 -7.43 4.30
N VAL A 582 -20.96 -7.43 4.61
CA VAL A 582 -20.44 -6.91 5.88
C VAL A 582 -20.71 -5.41 5.99
N PHE A 583 -20.42 -4.64 4.95
CA PHE A 583 -20.69 -3.19 4.94
C PHE A 583 -22.18 -2.90 5.17
N GLU A 584 -23.08 -3.59 4.48
CA GLU A 584 -24.52 -3.41 4.62
C GLU A 584 -25.00 -3.77 6.03
N ARG A 585 -24.51 -4.88 6.60
CA ARG A 585 -24.81 -5.27 7.98
C ARG A 585 -24.40 -4.16 8.97
N ARG A 586 -23.17 -3.63 8.84
CA ARG A 586 -22.68 -2.56 9.71
C ARG A 586 -23.41 -1.24 9.51
N LEU A 587 -23.80 -0.93 8.29
CA LEU A 587 -24.63 0.24 7.99
C LEU A 587 -26.02 0.13 8.64
N ASN A 588 -26.64 -1.07 8.59
CA ASN A 588 -27.93 -1.32 9.25
C ASN A 588 -27.82 -1.18 10.79
N GLU A 589 -26.76 -1.71 11.39
CA GLU A 589 -26.47 -1.55 12.81
C GLU A 589 -26.28 -0.07 13.19
N PHE A 590 -25.56 0.66 12.35
CA PHE A 590 -25.27 2.08 12.55
C PHE A 590 -26.57 2.92 12.47
N GLU A 591 -27.43 2.67 11.49
CA GLU A 591 -28.75 3.33 11.37
C GLU A 591 -29.63 3.08 12.61
N ALA A 592 -29.72 1.82 13.05
CA ALA A 592 -30.50 1.49 14.24
C ALA A 592 -29.97 2.19 15.50
N LEU A 593 -28.63 2.33 15.59
CA LEU A 593 -27.98 3.02 16.71
C LEU A 593 -28.21 4.53 16.66
N VAL A 594 -28.16 5.13 15.48
CA VAL A 594 -28.50 6.56 15.24
C VAL A 594 -29.92 6.87 15.69
N GLU A 595 -30.91 6.02 15.33
CA GLU A 595 -32.28 6.14 15.78
C GLU A 595 -32.43 6.02 17.30
N LYS A 596 -31.75 5.02 17.90
CA LYS A 596 -31.74 4.79 19.36
C LYS A 596 -31.20 5.99 20.13
N LEU A 597 -30.14 6.61 19.62
CA LEU A 597 -29.48 7.77 20.22
C LEU A 597 -30.20 9.10 19.92
N GLY A 598 -31.19 9.10 19.06
CA GLY A 598 -31.92 10.30 18.66
C GLY A 598 -31.06 11.32 17.90
N LEU A 599 -30.11 10.83 17.08
CA LEU A 599 -29.16 11.64 16.30
C LEU A 599 -29.68 11.97 14.89
N ALA A 600 -30.84 11.44 14.49
CA ALA A 600 -31.45 11.68 13.17
C ALA A 600 -32.94 11.95 13.25
#